data_a2ed39c46bf07938c46271a53162c2cd
#
_entry.id   a2ed39c46bf07938c46271a53162c2cd
#
_cell.length_a   1.000
_cell.length_b   1.000
_cell.length_c   1.000
_cell.angle_alpha   90.00
_cell.angle_beta   90.00
_cell.angle_gamma   90.00
#
_symmetry.space_group_name_H-M   'P 1'
#
loop_
_entity.id
_entity.type
_entity.pdbx_description
1 polymer ?
#
loop_
_entity_poly.entity_id
_entity_poly.type
_entity_poly.pdbx_seq_one_letter_code
_entity_poly.pdbx_strand_id
1 'polypeptide(L)'
;RLYTRRMTVLHTHLEMATEGHGQVLDLTGHVRSWLTSVKARDGQLTVFVPGSTAAVTTIEFEPGAVRDLDRALEAVAPSRGEYDHDLRWGDGNGFSHLRAALIGPSVTVPVIGGKATLGTWQQVVLVECDLAARTRRVVFSFVGMTEVG
;
A
#
# COMPACT_ATOMS: atom_id res chain seq x y z
N ARG A 1 6.14 -25.68 26.08
CA ARG A 1 4.84 -25.83 25.37
C ARG A 1 5.09 -26.08 23.90
N LEU A 2 4.59 -27.20 23.37
CA LEU A 2 4.52 -27.47 21.93
C LEU A 2 3.43 -26.57 21.34
N TYR A 3 3.83 -25.53 20.62
CA TYR A 3 2.87 -24.71 19.86
C TYR A 3 2.48 -25.47 18.59
N THR A 4 1.21 -25.74 18.40
CA THR A 4 0.71 -26.28 17.16
C THR A 4 0.66 -25.12 16.14
N ARG A 5 1.41 -25.23 15.05
CA ARG A 5 1.33 -24.31 13.93
C ARG A 5 0.26 -24.76 12.96
N ARG A 6 -0.54 -23.85 12.50
CA ARG A 6 -1.57 -24.11 11.50
C ARG A 6 -1.34 -23.26 10.27
N MET A 7 -1.38 -23.87 9.10
CA MET A 7 -1.44 -23.14 7.82
C MET A 7 -2.82 -22.50 7.70
N THR A 8 -2.85 -21.21 7.40
CA THR A 8 -4.09 -20.45 7.34
C THR A 8 -4.03 -19.37 6.28
N VAL A 9 -5.21 -18.90 5.87
CA VAL A 9 -5.40 -17.74 5.02
C VAL A 9 -6.28 -16.75 5.79
N LEU A 10 -5.78 -15.55 6.02
CA LEU A 10 -6.45 -14.52 6.79
C LEU A 10 -6.51 -13.22 6.00
N HIS A 11 -7.63 -12.53 6.09
CA HIS A 11 -7.83 -11.24 5.47
C HIS A 11 -8.40 -10.24 6.48
N THR A 12 -7.99 -9.01 6.32
CA THR A 12 -8.63 -7.85 6.95
C THR A 12 -8.57 -6.67 5.99
N HIS A 13 -9.26 -5.61 6.32
CA HIS A 13 -9.10 -4.32 5.64
C HIS A 13 -9.13 -3.19 6.66
N LEU A 14 -8.53 -2.09 6.29
CA LEU A 14 -8.67 -0.83 7.00
C LEU A 14 -9.10 0.26 6.02
N GLU A 15 -9.82 1.23 6.53
CA GLU A 15 -10.19 2.41 5.77
C GLU A 15 -9.27 3.57 6.13
N MET A 16 -8.67 4.18 5.09
CA MET A 16 -7.76 5.30 5.22
C MET A 16 -8.36 6.52 4.53
N ALA A 17 -8.64 7.56 5.31
CA ALA A 17 -9.01 8.85 4.75
C ALA A 17 -7.79 9.50 4.12
N THR A 18 -7.91 9.94 2.87
CA THR A 18 -6.87 10.66 2.15
C THR A 18 -7.31 12.10 1.88
N GLU A 19 -6.35 13.00 1.71
CA GLU A 19 -6.60 14.41 1.40
C GLU A 19 -6.59 14.69 -0.10
N GLY A 20 -6.05 13.78 -0.89
CA GLY A 20 -5.96 13.88 -2.34
C GLY A 20 -4.52 13.81 -2.84
N HIS A 21 -4.29 14.42 -3.97
CA HIS A 21 -3.10 14.34 -4.81
C HIS A 21 -1.77 14.37 -4.05
N GLY A 22 -0.98 13.34 -4.28
CA GLY A 22 0.40 13.23 -3.80
C GLY A 22 0.56 12.83 -2.33
N GLN A 23 -0.53 12.65 -1.59
CA GLN A 23 -0.43 12.22 -0.20
C GLN A 23 0.10 10.80 -0.09
N VAL A 24 1.07 10.60 0.80
CA VAL A 24 1.64 9.29 1.14
C VAL A 24 1.36 9.01 2.61
N LEU A 25 0.77 7.85 2.88
CA LEU A 25 0.40 7.41 4.23
C LEU A 25 1.18 6.14 4.61
N ASP A 26 1.81 6.15 5.78
CA ASP A 26 2.54 4.99 6.31
C ASP A 26 1.57 3.94 6.85
N LEU A 27 1.62 2.74 6.30
CA LEU A 27 0.81 1.59 6.70
C LEU A 27 1.56 0.62 7.64
N THR A 28 2.83 0.85 7.89
CA THR A 28 3.71 -0.13 8.54
C THR A 28 3.27 -0.48 9.97
N GLY A 29 2.83 0.52 10.73
CA GLY A 29 2.29 0.30 12.08
C GLY A 29 1.04 -0.57 12.08
N HIS A 30 0.13 -0.35 11.13
CA HIS A 30 -1.07 -1.17 10.96
C HIS A 30 -0.73 -2.61 10.57
N VAL A 31 0.24 -2.79 9.69
CA VAL A 31 0.74 -4.11 9.30
C VAL A 31 1.28 -4.88 10.51
N ARG A 32 2.15 -4.25 11.29
CA ARG A 32 2.74 -4.87 12.48
C ARG A 32 1.69 -5.25 13.52
N SER A 33 0.76 -4.36 13.79
CA SER A 33 -0.32 -4.60 14.76
C SER A 33 -1.21 -5.76 14.32
N TRP A 34 -1.57 -5.83 13.05
CA TRP A 34 -2.40 -6.91 12.56
C TRP A 34 -1.69 -8.26 12.59
N LEU A 35 -0.45 -8.35 12.13
CA LEU A 35 0.34 -9.60 12.20
C LEU A 35 0.44 -10.13 13.63
N THR A 36 0.63 -9.25 14.60
CA THR A 36 0.63 -9.61 16.03
C THR A 36 -0.73 -10.12 16.47
N SER A 37 -1.80 -9.44 16.10
CA SER A 37 -3.17 -9.80 16.51
C SER A 37 -3.62 -11.16 16.01
N VAL A 38 -3.18 -11.56 14.81
CA VAL A 38 -3.49 -12.86 14.21
C VAL A 38 -2.45 -13.94 14.55
N LYS A 39 -1.49 -13.60 15.39
CA LYS A 39 -0.41 -14.52 15.81
C LYS A 39 0.34 -15.13 14.63
N ALA A 40 0.59 -14.33 13.61
CA ALA A 40 1.35 -14.74 12.43
C ALA A 40 2.76 -15.21 12.82
N ARG A 41 3.28 -16.21 12.11
CA ARG A 41 4.65 -16.72 12.29
C ARG A 41 5.45 -16.62 10.99
N ASP A 42 5.28 -17.56 10.09
CA ASP A 42 6.04 -17.61 8.84
C ASP A 42 5.07 -17.69 7.67
N GLY A 43 5.28 -16.85 6.68
CA GLY A 43 4.39 -16.79 5.52
C GLY A 43 4.59 -15.55 4.68
N GLN A 44 3.53 -15.14 4.01
CA GLN A 44 3.52 -13.97 3.13
C GLN A 44 2.35 -13.06 3.47
N LEU A 45 2.66 -11.78 3.59
CA LEU A 45 1.68 -10.71 3.69
C LEU A 45 1.57 -10.01 2.34
N THR A 46 0.35 -9.84 1.86
CA THR A 46 0.04 -8.94 0.75
C THR A 46 -0.72 -7.72 1.28
N VAL A 47 -0.28 -6.55 0.89
CA VAL A 47 -0.99 -5.28 1.12
C VAL A 47 -1.47 -4.79 -0.23
N PHE A 48 -2.78 -4.62 -0.39
CA PHE A 48 -3.41 -4.31 -1.67
C PHE A 48 -4.43 -3.17 -1.51
N VAL A 49 -4.42 -2.22 -2.43
CA VAL A 49 -5.45 -1.19 -2.50
C VAL A 49 -6.36 -1.43 -3.71
N PRO A 50 -7.64 -1.76 -3.50
CA PRO A 50 -8.63 -1.75 -4.58
C PRO A 50 -8.83 -0.32 -5.10
N GLY A 51 -8.88 -0.17 -6.39
CA GLY A 51 -9.05 1.13 -7.06
C GLY A 51 -7.96 1.38 -8.09
N SER A 52 -8.21 2.31 -8.99
CA SER A 52 -7.35 2.60 -10.14
C SER A 52 -6.57 3.92 -10.02
N THR A 53 -6.73 4.65 -8.92
CA THR A 53 -6.11 5.96 -8.70
C THR A 53 -5.34 6.05 -7.37
N ALA A 54 -5.03 4.90 -6.78
CA ALA A 54 -4.14 4.80 -5.64
C ALA A 54 -3.18 3.64 -5.82
N ALA A 55 -2.10 3.62 -5.07
CA ALA A 55 -1.05 2.62 -5.16
C ALA A 55 -0.49 2.24 -3.79
N VAL A 56 0.19 1.10 -3.73
CA VAL A 56 0.93 0.63 -2.56
C VAL A 56 2.35 0.31 -2.98
N THR A 57 3.32 0.83 -2.24
CA THR A 57 4.73 0.55 -2.46
C THR A 57 5.50 0.57 -1.14
N THR A 58 6.81 0.44 -1.22
CA THR A 58 7.69 0.68 -0.08
C THR A 58 8.62 1.84 -0.38
N ILE A 59 8.87 2.66 0.62
CA ILE A 59 9.80 3.80 0.55
C ILE A 59 10.30 4.09 1.97
N GLU A 60 11.43 4.74 2.10
CA GLU A 60 11.74 5.43 3.34
C GLU A 60 10.71 6.53 3.57
N PHE A 61 9.87 6.39 4.59
CA PHE A 61 8.84 7.37 4.90
C PHE A 61 9.47 8.58 5.59
N GLU A 62 10.17 9.38 4.79
CA GLU A 62 10.90 10.56 5.18
C GLU A 62 10.48 11.70 4.24
N PRO A 63 10.28 12.94 4.75
CA PRO A 63 9.72 14.03 3.95
C PRO A 63 10.46 14.32 2.65
N GLY A 64 11.78 14.19 2.64
CA GLY A 64 12.61 14.38 1.43
C GLY A 64 12.35 13.30 0.38
N ALA A 65 12.39 12.04 0.79
CA ALA A 65 12.13 10.90 -0.10
C ALA A 65 10.70 10.94 -0.66
N VAL A 66 9.72 11.33 0.15
CA VAL A 66 8.33 11.50 -0.32
C VAL A 66 8.21 12.61 -1.35
N ARG A 67 8.89 13.76 -1.15
CA ARG A 67 8.93 14.84 -2.15
C ARG A 67 9.65 14.41 -3.43
N ASP A 68 10.72 13.63 -3.31
CA ASP A 68 11.45 13.09 -4.47
C ASP A 68 10.57 12.16 -5.29
N LEU A 69 9.77 11.31 -4.63
CA LEU A 69 8.78 10.46 -5.31
C LEU A 69 7.76 11.30 -6.07
N ASP A 70 7.21 12.34 -5.45
CA ASP A 70 6.23 13.22 -6.11
C ASP A 70 6.85 13.92 -7.34
N ARG A 71 8.07 14.42 -7.24
CA ARG A 71 8.79 15.01 -8.39
C ARG A 71 9.04 14.01 -9.51
N ALA A 72 9.41 12.78 -9.17
CA ALA A 72 9.61 11.72 -10.15
C ALA A 72 8.31 11.37 -10.87
N LEU A 73 7.21 11.26 -10.13
CA LEU A 73 5.89 11.02 -10.70
C LEU A 73 5.41 12.18 -11.57
N GLU A 74 5.67 13.43 -11.17
CA GLU A 74 5.35 14.60 -11.97
C GLU A 74 6.16 14.66 -13.27
N ALA A 75 7.39 14.17 -13.27
CA ALA A 75 8.21 14.08 -14.48
C ALA A 75 7.72 13.00 -15.46
N VAL A 76 7.23 11.88 -14.96
CA VAL A 76 6.79 10.73 -15.78
C VAL A 76 5.33 10.84 -16.20
N ALA A 77 4.48 11.31 -15.31
CA ALA A 77 3.04 11.48 -15.52
C ALA A 77 2.60 12.84 -14.96
N PRO A 78 2.84 13.92 -15.72
CA PRO A 78 2.53 15.28 -15.28
C PRO A 78 1.05 15.47 -14.94
N SER A 79 0.76 16.13 -13.83
CA SER A 79 -0.62 16.41 -13.41
C SER A 79 -1.38 17.34 -14.37
N ARG A 80 -0.64 18.14 -15.15
CA ARG A 80 -1.17 19.04 -16.18
C ARG A 80 -0.89 18.55 -17.61
N GLY A 81 -0.66 17.24 -17.78
CA GLY A 81 -0.47 16.63 -19.09
C GLY A 81 -1.78 16.44 -19.86
N GLU A 82 -1.63 16.11 -21.13
CA GLU A 82 -2.76 15.67 -21.96
C GLU A 82 -2.88 14.15 -21.88
N TYR A 83 -4.08 13.67 -21.61
CA TYR A 83 -4.37 12.23 -21.47
C TYR A 83 -5.62 11.86 -22.24
N ASP A 84 -5.59 10.75 -22.96
CA ASP A 84 -6.74 10.23 -23.70
C ASP A 84 -7.92 9.92 -22.79
N HIS A 85 -7.66 9.52 -21.54
CA HIS A 85 -8.67 9.32 -20.52
C HIS A 85 -9.52 10.59 -20.29
N ASP A 86 -8.89 11.74 -20.22
CA ASP A 86 -9.56 13.02 -19.94
C ASP A 86 -10.37 13.51 -21.12
N LEU A 87 -9.95 13.19 -22.33
CA LEU A 87 -10.69 13.48 -23.55
C LEU A 87 -12.05 12.75 -23.57
N ARG A 88 -12.11 11.56 -22.98
CA ARG A 88 -13.33 10.74 -22.93
C ARG A 88 -14.24 11.12 -21.77
N TRP A 89 -13.69 11.31 -20.58
CA TRP A 89 -14.44 11.44 -19.33
C TRP A 89 -14.50 12.89 -18.79
N GLY A 90 -13.52 13.72 -19.13
CA GLY A 90 -13.49 15.13 -18.75
C GLY A 90 -13.22 15.40 -17.27
N ASP A 91 -12.76 14.40 -16.53
CA ASP A 91 -12.51 14.48 -15.07
C ASP A 91 -11.09 14.87 -14.67
N GLY A 92 -10.17 14.97 -15.65
CA GLY A 92 -8.82 15.51 -15.46
C GLY A 92 -7.90 14.64 -14.61
N ASN A 93 -8.24 13.36 -14.38
CA ASN A 93 -7.45 12.45 -13.56
C ASN A 93 -6.74 11.33 -14.33
N GLY A 94 -6.52 11.50 -15.63
CA GLY A 94 -5.78 10.55 -16.45
C GLY A 94 -4.38 10.24 -15.91
N PHE A 95 -3.69 11.27 -15.42
CA PHE A 95 -2.38 11.09 -14.77
C PHE A 95 -2.46 10.24 -13.50
N SER A 96 -3.56 10.30 -12.75
CA SER A 96 -3.77 9.52 -11.53
C SER A 96 -3.81 8.02 -11.83
N HIS A 97 -4.52 7.63 -12.88
CA HIS A 97 -4.56 6.24 -13.34
C HIS A 97 -3.19 5.74 -13.79
N LEU A 98 -2.45 6.57 -14.52
CA LEU A 98 -1.12 6.22 -15.01
C LEU A 98 -0.13 6.06 -13.86
N ARG A 99 -0.09 7.01 -12.91
CA ARG A 99 0.76 6.92 -11.72
C ARG A 99 0.46 5.67 -10.89
N ALA A 100 -0.82 5.40 -10.63
CA ALA A 100 -1.24 4.20 -9.91
C ALA A 100 -0.81 2.91 -10.62
N ALA A 101 -0.95 2.85 -11.95
CA ALA A 101 -0.53 1.71 -12.74
C ALA A 101 0.99 1.50 -12.73
N LEU A 102 1.78 2.57 -12.78
CA LEU A 102 3.25 2.51 -12.77
C LEU A 102 3.79 2.05 -11.41
N ILE A 103 3.20 2.50 -10.31
CA ILE A 103 3.60 2.10 -8.95
C ILE A 103 3.09 0.69 -8.65
N GLY A 104 1.85 0.41 -9.00
CA GLY A 104 1.17 -0.85 -8.72
C GLY A 104 0.28 -0.79 -7.48
N PRO A 105 -0.68 -1.74 -7.37
CA PRO A 105 -1.69 -1.73 -6.32
C PRO A 105 -1.28 -2.47 -5.05
N SER A 106 -0.16 -3.18 -5.06
CA SER A 106 0.19 -4.08 -3.96
C SER A 106 1.68 -4.28 -3.78
N VAL A 107 2.02 -4.73 -2.58
CA VAL A 107 3.32 -5.29 -2.25
C VAL A 107 3.13 -6.62 -1.54
N THR A 108 4.06 -7.55 -1.75
CA THR A 108 4.16 -8.79 -0.96
C THR A 108 5.41 -8.71 -0.09
N VAL A 109 5.22 -8.94 1.20
CA VAL A 109 6.30 -8.89 2.19
C VAL A 109 6.40 -10.24 2.87
N PRO A 110 7.56 -10.91 2.86
CA PRO A 110 7.76 -12.12 3.65
C PRO A 110 7.59 -11.83 5.14
N VAL A 111 6.97 -12.76 5.85
CA VAL A 111 6.81 -12.71 7.30
C VAL A 111 7.63 -13.86 7.89
N ILE A 112 8.55 -13.56 8.77
CA ILE A 112 9.44 -14.53 9.41
C ILE A 112 9.42 -14.30 10.91
N GLY A 113 9.13 -15.34 11.68
CA GLY A 113 9.05 -15.25 13.14
C GLY A 113 8.02 -14.23 13.63
N GLY A 114 6.93 -14.02 12.87
CA GLY A 114 5.86 -13.08 13.21
C GLY A 114 6.14 -11.63 12.80
N LYS A 115 7.23 -11.37 12.09
CA LYS A 115 7.64 -10.01 11.69
C LYS A 115 7.70 -9.88 10.18
N ALA A 116 7.14 -8.81 9.64
CA ALA A 116 7.38 -8.40 8.26
C ALA A 116 8.86 -8.06 8.08
N THR A 117 9.49 -8.61 7.03
CA THR A 117 10.95 -8.51 6.79
C THR A 117 11.36 -7.18 6.16
N LEU A 118 10.72 -6.10 6.55
CA LEU A 118 11.06 -4.76 6.08
C LEU A 118 12.41 -4.31 6.63
N GLY A 119 13.19 -3.62 5.78
CA GLY A 119 14.38 -2.92 6.23
C GLY A 119 14.04 -1.80 7.23
N THR A 120 15.04 -1.35 7.97
CA THR A 120 14.87 -0.27 8.98
C THR A 120 14.28 1.01 8.38
N TRP A 121 14.71 1.36 7.17
CA TRP A 121 14.28 2.55 6.44
C TRP A 121 13.29 2.22 5.31
N GLN A 122 12.57 1.12 5.45
CA GLN A 122 11.61 0.65 4.46
C GLN A 122 10.22 0.58 5.09
N GLN A 123 9.32 1.44 4.68
CA GLN A 123 7.93 1.46 5.13
C GLN A 123 7.00 1.09 3.98
N VAL A 124 5.95 0.35 4.30
CA VAL A 124 4.82 0.12 3.38
C VAL A 124 3.95 1.35 3.40
N VAL A 125 3.70 1.92 2.23
CA VAL A 125 2.94 3.17 2.11
C VAL A 125 1.80 3.06 1.10
N LEU A 126 0.72 3.78 1.40
CA LEU A 126 -0.36 4.08 0.46
C LEU A 126 -0.04 5.41 -0.22
N VAL A 127 -0.08 5.42 -1.54
CA VAL A 127 0.10 6.63 -2.35
C VAL A 127 -1.23 7.03 -2.95
N GLU A 128 -1.74 8.20 -2.58
CA GLU A 128 -2.94 8.76 -3.18
C GLU A 128 -2.58 9.46 -4.48
N CYS A 129 -3.07 8.96 -5.60
CA CYS A 129 -2.80 9.53 -6.92
C CYS A 129 -3.97 10.35 -7.47
N ASP A 130 -5.15 10.30 -6.86
CA ASP A 130 -6.30 11.04 -7.32
C ASP A 130 -6.28 12.52 -6.89
N LEU A 131 -7.05 13.33 -7.53
CA LEU A 131 -7.16 14.77 -7.29
C LEU A 131 -7.88 15.10 -5.97
N ALA A 132 -8.93 14.35 -5.67
CA ALA A 132 -9.81 14.60 -4.55
C ALA A 132 -9.48 13.74 -3.33
N ALA A 133 -9.89 14.23 -2.17
CA ALA A 133 -9.93 13.45 -0.94
C ALA A 133 -10.81 12.21 -1.13
N ARG A 134 -10.35 11.07 -0.60
CA ARG A 134 -11.04 9.80 -0.70
C ARG A 134 -10.97 9.03 0.60
N THR A 135 -11.82 8.02 0.73
CA THR A 135 -11.63 6.95 1.71
C THR A 135 -11.13 5.72 0.95
N ARG A 136 -9.91 5.33 1.21
CA ARG A 136 -9.29 4.16 0.57
C ARG A 136 -9.44 2.93 1.47
N ARG A 137 -9.90 1.85 0.88
CA ARG A 137 -9.92 0.55 1.53
C ARG A 137 -8.61 -0.17 1.22
N VAL A 138 -7.82 -0.46 2.25
CA VAL A 138 -6.57 -1.22 2.10
C VAL A 138 -6.78 -2.62 2.65
N VAL A 139 -6.50 -3.63 1.85
CA VAL A 139 -6.66 -5.03 2.21
C VAL A 139 -5.31 -5.60 2.66
N PHE A 140 -5.31 -6.27 3.80
CA PHE A 140 -4.20 -7.10 4.25
C PHE A 140 -4.60 -8.57 4.11
N SER A 141 -3.75 -9.35 3.46
CA SER A 141 -3.93 -10.78 3.27
C SER A 141 -2.67 -11.52 3.73
N PHE A 142 -2.84 -12.46 4.64
CA PHE A 142 -1.76 -13.31 5.12
C PHE A 142 -2.01 -14.76 4.76
N VAL A 143 -1.02 -15.38 4.16
CA VAL A 143 -1.00 -16.82 3.89
C VAL A 143 0.25 -17.39 4.56
N GLY A 144 0.05 -18.27 5.54
CA GLY A 144 1.18 -18.82 6.28
C GLY A 144 0.78 -19.52 7.57
N MET A 145 1.78 -19.69 8.42
CA MET A 145 1.64 -20.37 9.70
C MET A 145 1.28 -19.37 10.79
N THR A 146 0.32 -19.72 11.62
CA THR A 146 -0.04 -19.00 12.84
C THR A 146 0.15 -19.88 14.06
N GLU A 147 0.32 -19.26 15.23
CA GLU A 147 0.24 -19.98 16.49
C GLU A 147 -1.24 -20.27 16.82
N VAL A 148 -1.51 -21.52 17.17
CA VAL A 148 -2.80 -21.92 17.73
C VAL A 148 -2.65 -21.90 19.25
N GLY A 149 -3.43 -21.07 19.91
CA GLY A 149 -3.47 -20.95 21.36
C GLY A 149 -4.09 -22.15 22.04
#